data_d95c773b26115e4c6b27b7b3b6fe425d
#
_entry.id   d95c773b26115e4c6b27b7b3b6fe425d
#
_cell.length_a   1.000
_cell.length_b   1.000
_cell.length_c   1.000
_cell.angle_alpha   90.00
_cell.angle_beta   90.00
_cell.angle_gamma   90.00
#
_symmetry.space_group_name_H-M   'P 1'
#
loop_
_entity.id
_entity.type
_entity.pdbx_description
1 polymer ?
#
loop_
_entity_poly.entity_id
_entity_poly.type
_entity_poly.pdbx_seq_one_letter_code
_entity_poly.pdbx_strand_id
1 'polypeptide(L)'
;MFYHYKFWHSLTHPTYFTQIVENGEITGYKKRSFTVFILFILLFAAREFWGMGTESLTTLFAMDSHDEYYMARLLSMVGAILWAILYFCFHYYGVTYFLHLLTEIPYKWIQKVQLYVVTFLLLEKAILFAVFYGVGYSTTFSFFSLAPLAQRFIDTDFVLFAINQLTVATVLTIVVQFTFLSKWEEETSKKSLMAKIIFLQIFMAIFVGMVSVLPLQEWLIRGLG
;
A
#
# COMPACT_ATOMS: atom_id res chain seq x y z
N MET A 1 28.52 -9.03 -13.88
CA MET A 1 27.74 -9.07 -15.13
C MET A 1 26.53 -8.16 -14.97
N PHE A 2 26.24 -7.30 -15.94
CA PHE A 2 25.10 -6.37 -15.85
C PHE A 2 23.89 -6.96 -16.56
N TYR A 3 22.77 -7.06 -15.85
CA TYR A 3 21.50 -7.55 -16.40
C TYR A 3 20.48 -6.42 -16.52
N HIS A 4 19.82 -6.33 -17.68
CA HIS A 4 18.75 -5.36 -17.86
C HIS A 4 17.46 -5.87 -17.21
N TYR A 5 16.89 -5.08 -16.29
CA TYR A 5 15.66 -5.46 -15.57
C TYR A 5 14.43 -5.49 -16.48
N LYS A 6 13.93 -6.69 -16.77
CA LYS A 6 12.70 -6.92 -17.55
C LYS A 6 11.55 -7.25 -16.59
N PHE A 7 10.81 -6.24 -16.12
CA PHE A 7 9.80 -6.36 -15.06
C PHE A 7 8.82 -7.51 -15.28
N TRP A 8 8.07 -7.50 -16.40
CA TRP A 8 7.05 -8.52 -16.67
C TRP A 8 7.62 -9.92 -16.88
N HIS A 9 8.73 -10.02 -17.59
CA HIS A 9 9.40 -11.30 -17.79
C HIS A 9 9.91 -11.89 -16.47
N SER A 10 10.50 -11.05 -15.63
CA SER A 10 10.99 -11.49 -14.32
C SER A 10 9.86 -11.89 -13.37
N LEU A 11 8.68 -11.27 -13.47
CA LEU A 11 7.50 -11.64 -12.69
C LEU A 11 7.00 -13.05 -13.04
N THR A 12 6.98 -13.39 -14.33
CA THR A 12 6.52 -14.71 -14.81
C THR A 12 7.57 -15.82 -14.69
N HIS A 13 8.85 -15.45 -14.50
CA HIS A 13 9.97 -16.39 -14.40
C HIS A 13 10.75 -16.15 -13.08
N PRO A 14 10.21 -16.56 -11.92
CA PRO A 14 10.83 -16.30 -10.61
C PRO A 14 12.25 -16.85 -10.48
N THR A 15 12.51 -18.07 -10.97
CA THR A 15 13.84 -18.70 -10.93
C THR A 15 14.89 -17.90 -11.73
N TYR A 16 14.52 -17.39 -12.91
CA TYR A 16 15.39 -16.51 -13.69
C TYR A 16 15.69 -15.21 -12.94
N PHE A 17 14.67 -14.61 -12.32
CA PHE A 17 14.85 -13.39 -11.54
C PHE A 17 15.79 -13.60 -10.34
N THR A 18 15.62 -14.68 -9.57
CA THR A 18 16.46 -14.95 -8.39
C THR A 18 17.93 -15.16 -8.78
N GLN A 19 18.19 -15.90 -9.85
CA GLN A 19 19.55 -16.08 -10.38
C GLN A 19 20.22 -14.75 -10.78
N ILE A 20 19.47 -13.83 -11.43
CA ILE A 20 20.00 -12.51 -11.77
C ILE A 20 20.28 -11.67 -10.52
N VAL A 21 19.38 -11.75 -9.52
CA VAL A 21 19.54 -11.03 -8.25
C VAL A 21 20.78 -11.48 -7.48
N GLU A 22 21.07 -12.78 -7.50
CA GLU A 22 22.24 -13.37 -6.84
C GLU A 22 23.56 -13.05 -7.56
N ASN A 23 23.57 -13.20 -8.87
CA ASN A 23 24.79 -13.23 -9.67
C ASN A 23 25.18 -11.89 -10.28
N GLY A 24 24.39 -10.83 -10.12
CA GLY A 24 24.72 -9.60 -10.82
C GLY A 24 24.03 -8.32 -10.33
N GLU A 25 24.52 -7.21 -10.88
CA GLU A 25 23.88 -5.92 -10.74
C GLU A 25 22.76 -5.76 -11.77
N ILE A 26 21.57 -5.47 -11.28
CA ILE A 26 20.41 -5.23 -12.13
C ILE A 26 20.36 -3.75 -12.51
N THR A 27 20.58 -3.46 -13.81
CA THR A 27 20.44 -2.11 -14.34
C THR A 27 18.98 -1.74 -14.62
N GLY A 28 18.62 -0.47 -14.45
CA GLY A 28 17.26 0.04 -14.70
C GLY A 28 16.26 -0.14 -13.54
N TYR A 29 16.64 -0.87 -12.49
CA TYR A 29 15.79 -1.08 -11.31
C TYR A 29 15.46 0.24 -10.59
N LYS A 30 16.47 1.08 -10.31
CA LYS A 30 16.28 2.37 -9.62
C LYS A 30 15.32 3.29 -10.38
N LYS A 31 15.44 3.34 -11.72
CA LYS A 31 14.54 4.14 -12.57
C LYS A 31 13.08 3.67 -12.42
N ARG A 32 12.84 2.37 -12.41
CA ARG A 32 11.47 1.82 -12.25
C ARG A 32 10.91 2.07 -10.85
N SER A 33 11.73 1.88 -9.81
CA SER A 33 11.31 2.20 -8.44
C SER A 33 10.91 3.67 -8.32
N PHE A 34 11.69 4.58 -8.90
CA PHE A 34 11.36 6.00 -8.95
C PHE A 34 10.09 6.28 -9.75
N THR A 35 9.90 5.62 -10.90
CA THR A 35 8.67 5.75 -11.69
C THR A 35 7.44 5.32 -10.88
N VAL A 36 7.48 4.18 -10.19
CA VAL A 36 6.36 3.72 -9.35
C VAL A 36 6.11 4.70 -8.21
N PHE A 37 7.15 5.24 -7.59
CA PHE A 37 7.04 6.27 -6.55
C PHE A 37 6.31 7.52 -7.05
N ILE A 38 6.70 8.05 -8.21
CA ILE A 38 6.03 9.23 -8.81
C ILE A 38 4.58 8.92 -9.16
N LEU A 39 4.29 7.71 -9.67
CA LEU A 39 2.92 7.30 -9.98
C LEU A 39 2.05 7.21 -8.72
N PHE A 40 2.58 6.82 -7.55
CA PHE A 40 1.87 6.90 -6.28
C PHE A 40 1.47 8.34 -5.96
N ILE A 41 2.42 9.27 -6.03
CA ILE A 41 2.16 10.69 -5.74
C ILE A 41 1.09 11.23 -6.68
N LEU A 42 1.23 10.99 -7.98
CA LEU A 42 0.28 11.47 -8.98
C LEU A 42 -1.12 10.89 -8.78
N LEU A 43 -1.23 9.60 -8.47
CA LEU A 43 -2.51 8.95 -8.22
C LEU A 43 -3.22 9.54 -7.00
N PHE A 44 -2.50 9.71 -5.88
CA PHE A 44 -3.09 10.26 -4.66
C PHE A 44 -3.47 11.74 -4.82
N ALA A 45 -2.64 12.52 -5.52
CA ALA A 45 -2.98 13.90 -5.87
C ALA A 45 -4.24 13.98 -6.78
N ALA A 46 -4.35 13.09 -7.78
CA ALA A 46 -5.51 13.03 -8.66
C ALA A 46 -6.80 12.64 -7.91
N ARG A 47 -6.72 11.68 -6.98
CA ARG A 47 -7.84 11.27 -6.11
C ARG A 47 -8.33 12.44 -5.27
N GLU A 48 -7.41 13.15 -4.65
CA GLU A 48 -7.72 14.30 -3.80
C GLU A 48 -8.26 15.48 -4.63
N PHE A 49 -7.68 15.74 -5.80
CA PHE A 49 -8.15 16.75 -6.71
C PHE A 49 -9.61 16.49 -7.17
N TRP A 50 -9.96 15.24 -7.42
CA TRP A 50 -11.33 14.84 -7.73
C TRP A 50 -12.28 14.99 -6.54
N GLY A 51 -11.77 14.98 -5.31
CA GLY A 51 -12.56 15.13 -4.08
C GLY A 51 -12.78 13.83 -3.31
N MET A 52 -12.09 12.76 -3.65
CA MET A 52 -12.18 11.49 -2.92
C MET A 52 -11.53 11.61 -1.54
N GLY A 53 -12.35 11.51 -0.48
CA GLY A 53 -11.90 11.68 0.91
C GLY A 53 -12.06 13.10 1.45
N THR A 54 -12.70 14.01 0.69
CA THR A 54 -12.95 15.39 1.12
C THR A 54 -14.42 15.66 1.45
N GLU A 55 -15.22 14.63 1.65
CA GLU A 55 -16.64 14.75 1.96
C GLU A 55 -16.91 15.60 3.22
N SER A 56 -16.03 15.52 4.21
CA SER A 56 -16.11 16.33 5.44
C SER A 56 -15.93 17.83 5.19
N LEU A 57 -15.30 18.24 4.10
CA LEU A 57 -15.08 19.63 3.74
C LEU A 57 -16.30 20.29 3.07
N THR A 58 -17.29 19.50 2.65
CA THR A 58 -18.52 20.00 2.00
C THR A 58 -19.34 20.89 2.93
N THR A 59 -19.22 20.72 4.25
CA THR A 59 -19.88 21.57 5.25
C THR A 59 -19.35 23.01 5.20
N LEU A 60 -18.06 23.22 4.98
CA LEU A 60 -17.47 24.56 4.82
C LEU A 60 -18.01 25.26 3.58
N PHE A 61 -18.16 24.52 2.48
CA PHE A 61 -18.75 25.03 1.26
C PHE A 61 -20.22 25.44 1.46
N ALA A 62 -20.98 24.63 2.19
CA ALA A 62 -22.41 24.90 2.50
C ALA A 62 -22.60 26.10 3.44
N MET A 63 -21.60 26.50 4.23
CA MET A 63 -21.60 27.68 5.10
C MET A 63 -21.14 28.96 4.39
N ASP A 64 -20.99 28.95 3.07
CA ASP A 64 -20.51 30.07 2.25
C ASP A 64 -19.09 30.55 2.58
N SER A 65 -18.30 29.69 3.25
CA SER A 65 -16.91 29.95 3.64
C SER A 65 -15.96 29.48 2.51
N HIS A 66 -16.05 30.10 1.34
CA HIS A 66 -15.31 29.66 0.14
C HIS A 66 -13.79 29.70 0.33
N ASP A 67 -13.24 30.75 0.93
CA ASP A 67 -11.79 30.86 1.15
C ASP A 67 -11.28 29.77 2.10
N GLU A 68 -11.99 29.50 3.17
CA GLU A 68 -11.67 28.43 4.11
C GLU A 68 -11.75 27.04 3.45
N TYR A 69 -12.75 26.83 2.60
CA TYR A 69 -12.86 25.62 1.81
C TYR A 69 -11.68 25.40 0.87
N TYR A 70 -11.24 26.43 0.12
CA TYR A 70 -10.08 26.32 -0.78
C TYR A 70 -8.79 26.06 0.00
N MET A 71 -8.59 26.72 1.13
CA MET A 71 -7.43 26.48 2.00
C MET A 71 -7.43 25.05 2.57
N ALA A 72 -8.57 24.58 3.05
CA ALA A 72 -8.73 23.22 3.55
C ALA A 72 -8.45 22.17 2.45
N ARG A 73 -8.93 22.39 1.22
CA ARG A 73 -8.64 21.54 0.05
C ARG A 73 -7.15 21.50 -0.29
N LEU A 74 -6.46 22.64 -0.27
CA LEU A 74 -5.01 22.68 -0.49
C LEU A 74 -4.26 21.91 0.58
N LEU A 75 -4.62 22.11 1.84
CA LEU A 75 -4.00 21.39 2.97
C LEU A 75 -4.25 19.89 2.89
N SER A 76 -5.47 19.48 2.52
CA SER A 76 -5.83 18.07 2.31
C SER A 76 -4.99 17.45 1.18
N MET A 77 -4.78 18.16 0.07
CA MET A 77 -3.92 17.70 -1.03
C MET A 77 -2.46 17.51 -0.58
N VAL A 78 -1.91 18.43 0.20
CA VAL A 78 -0.56 18.25 0.79
C VAL A 78 -0.53 17.03 1.69
N GLY A 79 -1.54 16.83 2.52
CA GLY A 79 -1.70 15.65 3.36
C GLY A 79 -1.75 14.35 2.55
N ALA A 80 -2.51 14.32 1.47
CA ALA A 80 -2.62 13.16 0.58
C ALA A 80 -1.28 12.81 -0.10
N ILE A 81 -0.51 13.83 -0.52
CA ILE A 81 0.83 13.63 -1.09
C ILE A 81 1.79 13.08 -0.03
N LEU A 82 1.81 13.65 1.17
CA LEU A 82 2.63 13.14 2.28
C LEU A 82 2.25 11.71 2.62
N TRP A 83 0.95 11.39 2.65
CA TRP A 83 0.48 10.04 2.88
C TRP A 83 0.94 9.07 1.78
N ALA A 84 0.90 9.48 0.50
CA ALA A 84 1.41 8.66 -0.61
C ALA A 84 2.90 8.33 -0.45
N ILE A 85 3.71 9.31 -0.03
CA ILE A 85 5.14 9.13 0.24
C ILE A 85 5.34 8.15 1.40
N LEU A 86 4.66 8.36 2.52
CA LEU A 86 4.74 7.48 3.70
C LEU A 86 4.29 6.06 3.35
N TYR A 87 3.17 5.91 2.63
CA TYR A 87 2.63 4.63 2.21
C TYR A 87 3.63 3.87 1.33
N PHE A 88 4.20 4.54 0.31
CA PHE A 88 5.23 3.93 -0.54
C PHE A 88 6.46 3.55 0.27
N CYS A 89 7.00 4.45 1.07
CA CYS A 89 8.20 4.21 1.88
C CYS A 89 7.99 3.05 2.86
N PHE A 90 6.84 3.00 3.52
CA PHE A 90 6.51 1.93 4.45
C PHE A 90 6.44 0.57 3.74
N HIS A 91 5.69 0.46 2.65
CA HIS A 91 5.57 -0.80 1.92
C HIS A 91 6.86 -1.21 1.21
N TYR A 92 7.64 -0.26 0.70
CA TYR A 92 8.84 -0.55 -0.06
C TYR A 92 10.07 -0.79 0.81
N TYR A 93 10.28 0.01 1.85
CA TYR A 93 11.43 -0.10 2.74
C TYR A 93 11.08 -0.79 4.06
N GLY A 94 9.96 -0.41 4.69
CA GLY A 94 9.55 -0.94 5.98
C GLY A 94 9.23 -2.43 5.92
N VAL A 95 8.35 -2.86 5.01
CA VAL A 95 8.01 -4.28 4.84
C VAL A 95 9.24 -5.09 4.43
N THR A 96 10.13 -4.55 3.57
CA THR A 96 11.42 -5.17 3.24
C THR A 96 12.25 -5.41 4.50
N TYR A 97 12.32 -4.42 5.39
CA TYR A 97 13.10 -4.52 6.62
C TYR A 97 12.51 -5.58 7.57
N PHE A 98 11.19 -5.58 7.75
CA PHE A 98 10.54 -6.61 8.58
C PHE A 98 10.74 -8.02 8.03
N LEU A 99 10.61 -8.21 6.72
CA LEU A 99 10.87 -9.51 6.11
C LEU A 99 12.33 -9.92 6.25
N HIS A 100 13.27 -8.98 6.13
CA HIS A 100 14.70 -9.26 6.37
C HIS A 100 14.97 -9.70 7.80
N LEU A 101 14.30 -9.10 8.79
CA LEU A 101 14.42 -9.52 10.21
C LEU A 101 13.79 -10.88 10.47
N LEU A 102 12.73 -11.24 9.76
CA LEU A 102 12.02 -12.52 9.94
C LEU A 102 12.64 -13.65 9.14
N THR A 103 13.43 -13.33 8.11
CA THR A 103 14.11 -14.29 7.23
C THR A 103 15.59 -13.96 7.17
N GLU A 104 16.44 -14.89 6.82
CA GLU A 104 17.87 -14.64 6.65
C GLU A 104 18.21 -14.11 5.25
N ILE A 105 17.19 -13.83 4.44
CA ILE A 105 17.35 -13.35 3.07
C ILE A 105 17.91 -11.92 3.07
N PRO A 106 18.91 -11.62 2.23
CA PRO A 106 19.50 -10.29 2.16
C PRO A 106 18.51 -9.19 1.82
N TYR A 107 18.53 -8.07 2.56
CA TYR A 107 17.66 -6.92 2.39
C TYR A 107 17.49 -6.46 0.92
N LYS A 108 18.60 -6.37 0.19
CA LYS A 108 18.63 -5.93 -1.23
C LYS A 108 17.87 -6.89 -2.15
N TRP A 109 17.76 -8.16 -1.81
CA TRP A 109 17.03 -9.15 -2.61
C TRP A 109 15.51 -9.00 -2.38
N ILE A 110 15.10 -8.93 -1.12
CA ILE A 110 13.71 -8.69 -0.74
C ILE A 110 13.22 -7.37 -1.33
N GLN A 111 14.03 -6.30 -1.27
CA GLN A 111 13.66 -4.99 -1.82
C GLN A 111 13.31 -5.04 -3.31
N LYS A 112 14.01 -5.88 -4.10
CA LYS A 112 13.70 -6.05 -5.52
C LYS A 112 12.35 -6.77 -5.74
N VAL A 113 12.01 -7.73 -4.88
CA VAL A 113 10.69 -8.39 -4.87
C VAL A 113 9.61 -7.39 -4.46
N GLN A 114 9.91 -6.56 -3.48
CA GLN A 114 8.95 -5.57 -2.96
C GLN A 114 8.53 -4.53 -4.00
N LEU A 115 9.31 -4.31 -5.06
CA LEU A 115 8.90 -3.45 -6.18
C LEU A 115 7.66 -4.00 -6.90
N TYR A 116 7.53 -5.33 -7.03
CA TYR A 116 6.30 -5.94 -7.59
C TYR A 116 5.11 -5.70 -6.68
N VAL A 117 5.32 -5.88 -5.36
CA VAL A 117 4.27 -5.68 -4.36
C VAL A 117 3.73 -4.26 -4.42
N VAL A 118 4.60 -3.23 -4.34
CA VAL A 118 4.15 -1.84 -4.40
C VAL A 118 3.50 -1.51 -5.75
N THR A 119 3.90 -2.16 -6.84
CA THR A 119 3.24 -1.99 -8.14
C THR A 119 1.82 -2.55 -8.12
N PHE A 120 1.58 -3.72 -7.51
CA PHE A 120 0.22 -4.28 -7.37
C PHE A 120 -0.65 -3.43 -6.44
N LEU A 121 -0.08 -2.90 -5.35
CA LEU A 121 -0.79 -1.96 -4.48
C LEU A 121 -1.18 -0.67 -5.24
N LEU A 122 -0.27 -0.15 -6.07
CA LEU A 122 -0.57 1.01 -6.93
C LEU A 122 -1.71 0.69 -7.92
N LEU A 123 -1.67 -0.47 -8.57
CA LEU A 123 -2.72 -0.89 -9.50
C LEU A 123 -4.07 -1.04 -8.81
N GLU A 124 -4.13 -1.64 -7.62
CA GLU A 124 -5.37 -1.72 -6.85
C GLU A 124 -5.93 -0.32 -6.56
N LYS A 125 -5.10 0.60 -6.06
CA LYS A 125 -5.54 1.97 -5.79
C LYS A 125 -5.97 2.72 -7.06
N ALA A 126 -5.30 2.47 -8.18
CA ALA A 126 -5.68 3.05 -9.47
C ALA A 126 -7.04 2.52 -9.98
N ILE A 127 -7.29 1.20 -9.86
CA ILE A 127 -8.58 0.61 -10.24
C ILE A 127 -9.70 1.13 -9.33
N LEU A 128 -9.46 1.19 -8.01
CA LEU A 128 -10.41 1.79 -7.08
C LEU A 128 -10.78 3.21 -7.47
N PHE A 129 -9.78 4.03 -7.76
CA PHE A 129 -10.01 5.41 -8.20
C PHE A 129 -10.79 5.46 -9.52
N ALA A 130 -10.40 4.66 -10.52
CA ALA A 130 -11.09 4.64 -11.81
C ALA A 130 -12.57 4.24 -11.69
N VAL A 131 -12.87 3.24 -10.84
CA VAL A 131 -14.27 2.82 -10.59
C VAL A 131 -15.06 3.92 -9.90
N PHE A 132 -14.54 4.51 -8.81
CA PHE A 132 -15.22 5.58 -8.09
C PHE A 132 -15.39 6.85 -8.93
N TYR A 133 -14.39 7.18 -9.74
CA TYR A 133 -14.49 8.25 -10.72
C TYR A 133 -15.63 8.01 -11.73
N GLY A 134 -15.73 6.78 -12.24
CA GLY A 134 -16.78 6.41 -13.20
C GLY A 134 -18.19 6.36 -12.60
N VAL A 135 -18.31 5.97 -11.32
CA VAL A 135 -19.60 5.89 -10.60
C VAL A 135 -20.02 7.25 -10.03
N GLY A 136 -19.09 8.17 -9.80
CA GLY A 136 -19.36 9.53 -9.31
C GLY A 136 -19.45 9.66 -7.78
N TYR A 137 -19.19 8.59 -7.02
CA TYR A 137 -19.14 8.62 -5.56
C TYR A 137 -18.06 7.68 -5.03
N SER A 138 -17.57 7.92 -3.82
CA SER A 138 -16.62 7.06 -3.12
C SER A 138 -17.27 6.37 -1.91
N THR A 139 -16.66 5.28 -1.44
CA THR A 139 -17.06 4.58 -0.23
C THR A 139 -15.90 4.50 0.75
N THR A 140 -16.21 4.42 2.04
CA THR A 140 -15.21 4.31 3.11
C THR A 140 -14.37 3.03 2.98
N PHE A 141 -15.00 1.94 2.55
CA PHE A 141 -14.34 0.64 2.42
C PHE A 141 -14.09 0.28 0.96
N SER A 142 -12.96 -0.38 0.73
CA SER A 142 -12.61 -0.91 -0.59
C SER A 142 -13.53 -2.06 -0.98
N PHE A 143 -14.08 -2.04 -2.20
CA PHE A 143 -14.82 -3.17 -2.73
C PHE A 143 -13.95 -4.39 -3.04
N PHE A 144 -12.62 -4.25 -3.04
CA PHE A 144 -11.67 -5.37 -3.12
C PHE A 144 -11.44 -6.07 -1.78
N SER A 145 -12.00 -5.55 -0.68
CA SER A 145 -11.92 -6.15 0.65
C SER A 145 -13.24 -6.84 1.04
N LEU A 146 -13.20 -7.56 2.14
CA LEU A 146 -14.41 -8.13 2.74
C LEU A 146 -15.15 -7.14 3.66
N ALA A 147 -14.62 -5.95 3.91
CA ALA A 147 -15.22 -4.98 4.82
C ALA A 147 -16.64 -4.54 4.42
N PRO A 148 -16.97 -4.27 3.13
CA PRO A 148 -18.34 -3.93 2.73
C PRO A 148 -19.37 -5.02 3.04
N LEU A 149 -18.96 -6.28 3.05
CA LEU A 149 -19.83 -7.39 3.44
C LEU A 149 -19.90 -7.53 4.97
N ALA A 150 -18.74 -7.39 5.63
CA ALA A 150 -18.62 -7.53 7.08
C ALA A 150 -19.40 -6.46 7.86
N GLN A 151 -19.51 -5.23 7.34
CA GLN A 151 -20.27 -4.13 7.98
C GLN A 151 -21.77 -4.43 8.17
N ARG A 152 -22.31 -5.48 7.54
CA ARG A 152 -23.69 -5.93 7.78
C ARG A 152 -23.85 -6.73 9.07
N PHE A 153 -22.75 -7.22 9.64
CA PHE A 153 -22.73 -8.13 10.78
C PHE A 153 -21.83 -7.63 11.92
N ILE A 154 -20.97 -6.66 11.63
CA ILE A 154 -19.96 -6.17 12.57
C ILE A 154 -20.09 -4.65 12.63
N ASP A 155 -20.33 -4.12 13.83
CA ASP A 155 -20.45 -2.68 14.09
C ASP A 155 -19.15 -2.06 14.64
N THR A 156 -18.12 -2.88 14.83
CA THR A 156 -16.84 -2.43 15.42
C THR A 156 -15.91 -1.87 14.35
N ASP A 157 -15.71 -0.56 14.34
CA ASP A 157 -14.87 0.15 13.37
C ASP A 157 -13.45 -0.43 13.27
N PHE A 158 -12.82 -0.73 14.41
CA PHE A 158 -11.50 -1.38 14.44
C PHE A 158 -11.45 -2.64 13.55
N VAL A 159 -12.44 -3.53 13.70
CA VAL A 159 -12.49 -4.79 12.95
C VAL A 159 -12.75 -4.53 11.49
N LEU A 160 -13.65 -3.61 11.16
CA LEU A 160 -13.96 -3.25 9.78
C LEU A 160 -12.75 -2.64 9.07
N PHE A 161 -12.01 -1.74 9.71
CA PHE A 161 -10.78 -1.17 9.15
C PHE A 161 -9.66 -2.20 9.01
N ALA A 162 -9.53 -3.14 9.96
CA ALA A 162 -8.56 -4.24 9.85
C ALA A 162 -8.91 -5.16 8.67
N ILE A 163 -10.18 -5.57 8.51
CA ILE A 163 -10.65 -6.38 7.38
C ILE A 163 -10.50 -5.63 6.06
N ASN A 164 -10.66 -4.31 6.05
CA ASN A 164 -10.49 -3.48 4.85
C ASN A 164 -9.04 -3.49 4.31
N GLN A 165 -8.05 -3.85 5.12
CA GLN A 165 -6.67 -4.04 4.65
C GLN A 165 -6.45 -5.38 3.95
N LEU A 166 -7.33 -6.37 4.18
CA LEU A 166 -7.25 -7.69 3.58
C LEU A 166 -7.96 -7.68 2.21
N THR A 167 -7.27 -7.16 1.21
CA THR A 167 -7.77 -7.00 -0.16
C THR A 167 -7.21 -8.06 -1.10
N VAL A 168 -7.65 -8.03 -2.35
CA VAL A 168 -7.08 -8.84 -3.44
C VAL A 168 -5.58 -8.55 -3.58
N ALA A 169 -5.13 -7.29 -3.46
CA ALA A 169 -3.70 -6.96 -3.51
C ALA A 169 -2.92 -7.55 -2.33
N THR A 170 -3.53 -7.73 -1.15
CA THR A 170 -2.90 -8.44 -0.03
C THR A 170 -2.63 -9.89 -0.38
N VAL A 171 -3.60 -10.58 -1.00
CA VAL A 171 -3.41 -11.96 -1.48
C VAL A 171 -2.30 -12.02 -2.54
N LEU A 172 -2.31 -11.12 -3.52
CA LEU A 172 -1.26 -11.03 -4.53
C LEU A 172 0.12 -10.75 -3.91
N THR A 173 0.17 -9.91 -2.88
CA THR A 173 1.39 -9.63 -2.12
C THR A 173 1.95 -10.90 -1.49
N ILE A 174 1.11 -11.68 -0.81
CA ILE A 174 1.51 -12.96 -0.20
C ILE A 174 2.03 -13.92 -1.27
N VAL A 175 1.30 -14.06 -2.37
CA VAL A 175 1.69 -14.96 -3.48
C VAL A 175 3.02 -14.53 -4.08
N VAL A 176 3.21 -13.25 -4.38
CA VAL A 176 4.47 -12.74 -4.95
C VAL A 176 5.63 -12.92 -3.97
N GLN A 177 5.47 -12.46 -2.73
CA GLN A 177 6.51 -12.60 -1.72
C GLN A 177 6.89 -14.07 -1.53
N PHE A 178 5.92 -14.97 -1.37
CA PHE A 178 6.19 -16.38 -1.21
C PHE A 178 6.86 -17.00 -2.44
N THR A 179 6.36 -16.72 -3.65
CA THR A 179 6.89 -17.29 -4.89
C THR A 179 8.36 -16.94 -5.12
N PHE A 180 8.75 -15.70 -4.81
CA PHE A 180 10.14 -15.27 -5.00
C PHE A 180 11.03 -15.65 -3.81
N LEU A 181 10.59 -15.37 -2.58
CA LEU A 181 11.43 -15.60 -1.39
C LEU A 181 11.66 -17.09 -1.14
N SER A 182 10.69 -17.96 -1.44
CA SER A 182 10.86 -19.42 -1.33
C SER A 182 11.94 -20.01 -2.24
N LYS A 183 12.44 -19.25 -3.22
CA LYS A 183 13.58 -19.69 -4.04
C LYS A 183 14.93 -19.53 -3.35
N TRP A 184 14.98 -18.69 -2.33
CA TRP A 184 16.17 -18.42 -1.51
C TRP A 184 16.14 -19.17 -0.18
N GLU A 185 15.04 -19.83 0.15
CA GLU A 185 14.86 -20.63 1.37
C GLU A 185 15.00 -22.13 1.09
N GLU A 186 15.51 -22.86 2.07
CA GLU A 186 15.55 -24.31 2.02
C GLU A 186 14.14 -24.91 2.02
N GLU A 187 13.98 -26.10 1.45
CA GLU A 187 12.67 -26.77 1.30
C GLU A 187 11.94 -26.95 2.65
N THR A 188 12.69 -27.27 3.70
CA THR A 188 12.17 -27.45 5.07
C THR A 188 11.65 -26.17 5.69
N SER A 189 12.14 -25.01 5.26
CA SER A 189 11.81 -23.68 5.80
C SER A 189 10.62 -23.00 5.11
N LYS A 190 10.15 -23.51 3.96
CA LYS A 190 9.09 -22.87 3.15
C LYS A 190 7.76 -22.70 3.88
N LYS A 191 7.36 -23.67 4.71
CA LYS A 191 6.13 -23.55 5.53
C LYS A 191 6.27 -22.43 6.57
N SER A 192 7.43 -22.32 7.19
CA SER A 192 7.73 -21.25 8.13
C SER A 192 7.73 -19.88 7.43
N LEU A 193 8.33 -19.78 6.24
CA LEU A 193 8.31 -18.56 5.42
C LEU A 193 6.88 -18.10 5.11
N MET A 194 6.02 -19.02 4.66
CA MET A 194 4.61 -18.71 4.40
C MET A 194 3.91 -18.18 5.66
N ALA A 195 4.11 -18.82 6.80
CA ALA A 195 3.54 -18.38 8.07
C ALA A 195 4.04 -16.98 8.47
N LYS A 196 5.33 -16.67 8.29
CA LYS A 196 5.93 -15.37 8.57
C LYS A 196 5.33 -14.27 7.68
N ILE A 197 5.16 -14.55 6.37
CA ILE A 197 4.55 -13.60 5.43
C ILE A 197 3.09 -13.32 5.82
N ILE A 198 2.29 -14.36 6.07
CA ILE A 198 0.89 -14.22 6.48
C ILE A 198 0.78 -13.45 7.81
N PHE A 199 1.62 -13.83 8.79
CA PHE A 199 1.67 -13.15 10.08
C PHE A 199 1.93 -11.64 9.92
N LEU A 200 2.90 -11.27 9.06
CA LEU A 200 3.22 -9.88 8.79
C LEU A 200 2.01 -9.12 8.20
N GLN A 201 1.28 -9.72 7.25
CA GLN A 201 0.10 -9.09 6.64
C GLN A 201 -1.04 -8.91 7.66
N ILE A 202 -1.29 -9.92 8.50
CA ILE A 202 -2.31 -9.83 9.55
C ILE A 202 -1.90 -8.78 10.60
N PHE A 203 -0.64 -8.77 11.01
CA PHE A 203 -0.11 -7.78 11.94
C PHE A 203 -0.30 -6.35 11.41
N MET A 204 0.03 -6.12 10.13
CA MET A 204 -0.18 -4.81 9.49
C MET A 204 -1.66 -4.43 9.43
N ALA A 205 -2.55 -5.37 9.10
CA ALA A 205 -3.99 -5.12 9.06
C ALA A 205 -4.53 -4.71 10.45
N ILE A 206 -4.13 -5.42 11.50
CA ILE A 206 -4.48 -5.10 12.88
C ILE A 206 -3.93 -3.72 13.28
N PHE A 207 -2.66 -3.45 12.95
CA PHE A 207 -2.03 -2.17 13.25
C PHE A 207 -2.77 -0.99 12.59
N VAL A 208 -3.12 -1.11 11.31
CA VAL A 208 -3.91 -0.08 10.62
C VAL A 208 -5.31 0.06 11.24
N GLY A 209 -5.96 -1.04 11.60
CA GLY A 209 -7.23 -1.01 12.32
C GLY A 209 -7.13 -0.25 13.65
N MET A 210 -6.06 -0.46 14.43
CA MET A 210 -5.81 0.29 15.67
C MET A 210 -5.63 1.78 15.41
N VAL A 211 -4.81 2.15 14.41
CA VAL A 211 -4.55 3.56 14.07
C VAL A 211 -5.82 4.26 13.61
N SER A 212 -6.70 3.57 12.88
CA SER A 212 -7.94 4.18 12.33
C SER A 212 -8.96 4.56 13.40
N VAL A 213 -8.91 3.97 14.60
CA VAL A 213 -9.82 4.31 15.70
C VAL A 213 -9.22 5.29 16.70
N LEU A 214 -7.96 5.73 16.50
CA LEU A 214 -7.34 6.73 17.34
C LEU A 214 -7.99 8.10 17.14
N PRO A 215 -8.34 8.84 18.20
CA PRO A 215 -8.93 10.18 18.09
C PRO A 215 -7.86 11.24 17.76
N LEU A 216 -7.14 11.05 16.64
CA LEU A 216 -6.02 11.91 16.24
C LEU A 216 -6.45 13.37 16.06
N GLN A 217 -7.66 13.59 15.57
CA GLN A 217 -8.21 14.92 15.37
C GLN A 217 -8.41 15.66 16.71
N GLU A 218 -8.92 14.97 17.72
CA GLU A 218 -9.09 15.55 19.06
C GLU A 218 -7.74 15.87 19.72
N TRP A 219 -6.74 14.99 19.54
CA TRP A 219 -5.39 15.22 20.09
C TRP A 219 -4.70 16.40 19.42
N LEU A 220 -4.87 16.57 18.10
CA LEU A 220 -4.33 17.72 17.38
C LEU A 220 -4.98 19.02 17.85
N ILE A 221 -6.30 19.05 18.01
CA ILE A 221 -7.01 20.24 18.50
C ILE A 221 -6.57 20.60 19.91
N ARG A 222 -6.43 19.61 20.81
CA ARG A 222 -5.98 19.85 22.20
C ARG A 222 -4.49 20.24 22.30
N GLY A 223 -3.67 19.84 21.33
CA GLY A 223 -2.24 20.15 21.32
C GLY A 223 -1.90 21.51 20.69
N LEU A 224 -2.82 22.08 19.91
CA LEU A 224 -2.64 23.37 19.24
C LEU A 224 -3.38 24.54 19.93
N GLY A 225 -4.23 24.27 20.91
CA GLY A 225 -4.95 25.25 21.73
C GLY A 225 -4.40 25.29 23.14
#